data_64df0ced3f1bc5ac17ef49180d6a52f1
#
_entry.id   64df0ced3f1bc5ac17ef49180d6a52f1
#
_cell.length_a   1.000
_cell.length_b   1.000
_cell.length_c   1.000
_cell.angle_alpha   90.00
_cell.angle_beta   90.00
_cell.angle_gamma   90.00
#
_symmetry.space_group_name_H-M   'P 1'
#
loop_
_entity.id
_entity.type
_entity.pdbx_description
1 polymer ?
#
loop_
_entity_poly.entity_id
_entity_poly.type
_entity_poly.pdbx_seq_one_letter_code
_entity_poly.pdbx_strand_id
1 'polypeptide(L)'
;MGNDKRVRKPEWLKISIGANERYTETKRIVESHCLHTICSSGRCPNMGECWGKGTATFMIAGDICTRSCKFCNTQTGRPLPLDPDEPAHVAESIALMKLSHAVITSVDRDDLPDLGAAHWAQTIREIKRLNPETTTEVLIPDFQGRKELIDQVIKACPEIISHNMETVKRISPQVRSAANYHTSLEVIRQIAESGITAKSGIMVGLGETPAEVEELMDDLISVGCKILTIGQYLQPTHK
;
A
#
# COMPACT_ATOMS: atom_id res chain seq x y z
N MET A 1 -41.60 11.98 1.13
CA MET A 1 -40.94 10.69 1.41
C MET A 1 -40.33 10.19 0.10
N GLY A 2 -39.05 10.54 -0.13
CA GLY A 2 -38.36 10.13 -1.34
C GLY A 2 -37.97 8.64 -1.26
N ASN A 3 -38.42 7.89 -2.25
CA ASN A 3 -38.13 6.49 -2.43
C ASN A 3 -36.67 6.33 -2.90
N ASP A 4 -35.76 6.25 -1.96
CA ASP A 4 -34.32 6.03 -2.23
C ASP A 4 -34.15 4.60 -2.77
N LYS A 5 -34.34 4.45 -4.09
CA LYS A 5 -34.08 3.18 -4.78
C LYS A 5 -32.57 2.92 -4.73
N ARG A 6 -32.13 2.14 -3.73
CA ARG A 6 -30.75 1.62 -3.67
C ARG A 6 -30.43 0.96 -5.02
N VAL A 7 -29.56 1.60 -5.79
CA VAL A 7 -29.06 1.05 -7.06
C VAL A 7 -28.32 -0.24 -6.73
N ARG A 8 -28.78 -1.37 -7.29
CA ARG A 8 -28.09 -2.66 -7.10
C ARG A 8 -26.71 -2.58 -7.75
N LYS A 9 -25.69 -3.07 -7.04
CA LYS A 9 -24.34 -3.20 -7.61
C LYS A 9 -24.41 -4.06 -8.89
N PRO A 10 -23.72 -3.65 -9.98
CA PRO A 10 -23.64 -4.43 -11.20
C PRO A 10 -22.99 -5.80 -10.94
N GLU A 11 -23.27 -6.78 -11.79
CA GLU A 11 -22.80 -8.18 -11.64
C GLU A 11 -21.28 -8.28 -11.48
N TRP A 12 -20.51 -7.46 -12.23
CA TRP A 12 -19.05 -7.45 -12.18
C TRP A 12 -18.47 -6.87 -10.87
N LEU A 13 -19.28 -6.21 -10.05
CA LEU A 13 -18.92 -5.76 -8.69
C LEU A 13 -19.35 -6.77 -7.59
N LYS A 14 -19.97 -7.89 -7.96
CA LYS A 14 -20.33 -8.93 -7.00
C LYS A 14 -19.12 -9.83 -6.75
N ILE A 15 -18.63 -9.82 -5.53
CA ILE A 15 -17.55 -10.69 -5.08
C ILE A 15 -18.16 -11.95 -4.47
N SER A 16 -17.65 -13.12 -4.88
CA SER A 16 -17.97 -14.39 -4.25
C SER A 16 -17.30 -14.45 -2.87
N ILE A 17 -18.07 -14.40 -1.81
CA ILE A 17 -17.59 -14.59 -0.43
C ILE A 17 -17.49 -16.11 -0.20
N GLY A 18 -16.49 -16.75 -0.76
CA GLY A 18 -16.18 -18.16 -0.53
C GLY A 18 -14.92 -18.28 0.33
N ALA A 19 -15.06 -18.64 1.59
CA ALA A 19 -13.94 -19.11 2.39
C ALA A 19 -13.52 -20.48 1.85
N ASN A 20 -12.49 -20.53 1.00
CA ASN A 20 -11.86 -21.79 0.59
C ASN A 20 -10.74 -22.17 1.59
N GLU A 21 -10.22 -23.38 1.49
CA GLU A 21 -9.13 -23.87 2.35
C GLU A 21 -7.94 -22.90 2.37
N ARG A 22 -7.58 -22.33 1.23
CA ARG A 22 -6.46 -21.41 1.07
C ARG A 22 -6.68 -20.08 1.79
N TYR A 23 -7.93 -19.56 1.84
CA TYR A 23 -8.28 -18.40 2.66
C TYR A 23 -8.04 -18.69 4.15
N THR A 24 -8.49 -19.87 4.62
CA THR A 24 -8.35 -20.26 6.02
C THR A 24 -6.89 -20.44 6.40
N GLU A 25 -6.07 -21.02 5.52
CA GLU A 25 -4.64 -21.17 5.70
C GLU A 25 -3.93 -19.82 5.76
N THR A 26 -4.19 -18.92 4.80
CA THR A 26 -3.65 -17.57 4.77
C THR A 26 -3.99 -16.81 6.06
N LYS A 27 -5.24 -16.89 6.51
CA LYS A 27 -5.69 -16.27 7.76
C LYS A 27 -4.91 -16.80 8.96
N ARG A 28 -4.77 -18.14 9.06
CA ARG A 28 -4.02 -18.77 10.14
C ARG A 28 -2.56 -18.33 10.19
N ILE A 29 -1.87 -18.23 9.03
CA ILE A 29 -0.49 -17.76 8.95
C ILE A 29 -0.37 -16.33 9.46
N VAL A 30 -1.21 -15.42 8.96
CA VAL A 30 -1.23 -14.01 9.36
C VAL A 30 -1.44 -13.87 10.89
N GLU A 31 -2.40 -14.62 11.46
CA GLU A 31 -2.71 -14.58 12.88
C GLU A 31 -1.60 -15.21 13.75
N SER A 32 -1.01 -16.33 13.32
CA SER A 32 0.03 -17.04 14.10
C SER A 32 1.34 -16.28 14.20
N HIS A 33 1.64 -15.40 13.25
CA HIS A 33 2.83 -14.53 13.25
C HIS A 33 2.53 -13.10 13.71
N CYS A 34 1.33 -12.84 14.27
CA CYS A 34 0.90 -11.52 14.74
C CYS A 34 1.07 -10.41 13.69
N LEU A 35 0.91 -10.74 12.40
CA LEU A 35 1.13 -9.80 11.31
C LEU A 35 -0.09 -8.91 11.06
N HIS A 36 0.19 -7.66 10.72
CA HIS A 36 -0.82 -6.74 10.24
C HIS A 36 -0.96 -6.85 8.72
N THR A 37 -2.19 -6.73 8.22
CA THR A 37 -2.45 -6.65 6.78
C THR A 37 -3.36 -5.47 6.48
N ILE A 38 -3.07 -4.74 5.40
CA ILE A 38 -3.96 -3.68 4.93
C ILE A 38 -5.31 -4.26 4.48
N CYS A 39 -5.35 -5.55 4.12
CA CYS A 39 -6.59 -6.24 3.78
C CYS A 39 -7.58 -6.22 4.94
N SER A 40 -7.10 -6.43 6.17
CA SER A 40 -7.92 -6.37 7.39
C SER A 40 -8.15 -4.94 7.87
N SER A 41 -7.09 -4.15 8.04
CA SER A 41 -7.16 -2.77 8.58
C SER A 41 -7.94 -1.84 7.67
N GLY A 42 -7.74 -1.96 6.35
CA GLY A 42 -8.45 -1.20 5.32
C GLY A 42 -9.85 -1.72 4.99
N ARG A 43 -10.30 -2.83 5.60
CA ARG A 43 -11.57 -3.50 5.25
C ARG A 43 -11.72 -3.73 3.75
N CYS A 44 -10.66 -4.26 3.13
CA CYS A 44 -10.59 -4.46 1.69
C CYS A 44 -11.72 -5.40 1.21
N PRO A 45 -12.56 -4.98 0.25
CA PRO A 45 -13.64 -5.81 -0.27
C PRO A 45 -13.12 -7.04 -1.03
N ASN A 46 -11.88 -7.01 -1.51
CA ASN A 46 -11.27 -8.09 -2.29
C ASN A 46 -10.54 -9.13 -1.41
N MET A 47 -10.51 -8.95 -0.07
CA MET A 47 -9.76 -9.82 0.84
C MET A 47 -10.11 -11.31 0.66
N GLY A 48 -11.39 -11.63 0.54
CA GLY A 48 -11.83 -13.03 0.34
C GLY A 48 -11.27 -13.66 -0.93
N GLU A 49 -11.24 -12.91 -2.02
CA GLU A 49 -10.69 -13.39 -3.29
C GLU A 49 -9.15 -13.49 -3.24
N CYS A 50 -8.48 -12.44 -2.76
CA CYS A 50 -7.01 -12.41 -2.68
C CYS A 50 -6.47 -13.51 -1.76
N TRP A 51 -6.99 -13.62 -0.56
CA TRP A 51 -6.58 -14.66 0.38
C TRP A 51 -6.94 -16.06 -0.11
N GLY A 52 -8.07 -16.19 -0.80
CA GLY A 52 -8.46 -17.43 -1.48
C GLY A 52 -7.52 -17.83 -2.61
N LYS A 53 -6.79 -16.88 -3.21
CA LYS A 53 -5.71 -17.10 -4.19
C LYS A 53 -4.33 -17.23 -3.54
N GLY A 54 -4.24 -17.14 -2.21
CA GLY A 54 -2.98 -17.18 -1.47
C GLY A 54 -2.16 -15.90 -1.61
N THR A 55 -2.82 -14.74 -1.79
CA THR A 55 -2.17 -13.44 -1.90
C THR A 55 -2.60 -12.55 -0.74
N ALA A 56 -1.66 -11.94 -0.03
CA ALA A 56 -1.92 -10.95 1.02
C ALA A 56 -0.98 -9.74 0.85
N THR A 57 -1.47 -8.57 1.24
CA THR A 57 -0.63 -7.38 1.35
C THR A 57 -0.30 -7.17 2.82
N PHE A 58 0.96 -7.38 3.16
CA PHE A 58 1.46 -7.18 4.51
C PHE A 58 1.61 -5.70 4.82
N MET A 59 1.27 -5.30 6.03
CA MET A 59 1.45 -3.95 6.54
C MET A 59 2.45 -3.99 7.69
N ILE A 60 3.57 -3.32 7.54
CA ILE A 60 4.66 -3.26 8.51
C ILE A 60 4.66 -1.95 9.30
N ALA A 61 5.53 -1.87 10.29
CA ALA A 61 5.70 -0.75 11.22
C ALA A 61 4.50 -0.55 12.16
N GLY A 62 3.69 -1.60 12.36
CA GLY A 62 2.53 -1.63 13.25
C GLY A 62 1.21 -1.35 12.54
N ASP A 63 0.18 -1.02 13.32
CA ASP A 63 -1.21 -0.83 12.87
C ASP A 63 -1.77 0.58 13.15
N ILE A 64 -0.98 1.45 13.79
CA ILE A 64 -1.35 2.84 14.09
C ILE A 64 -0.50 3.78 13.24
N CYS A 65 -1.16 4.61 12.43
CA CYS A 65 -0.54 5.58 11.52
C CYS A 65 -0.42 6.95 12.20
N THR A 66 0.69 7.66 11.97
CA THR A 66 0.85 9.06 12.43
C THR A 66 0.04 10.04 11.59
N ARG A 67 -0.45 9.62 10.40
CA ARG A 67 -1.24 10.44 9.48
C ARG A 67 -2.70 10.03 9.44
N SER A 68 -3.59 10.98 9.07
CA SER A 68 -5.05 10.83 9.06
C SER A 68 -5.66 11.10 7.69
N CYS A 69 -5.22 10.38 6.67
CA CYS A 69 -5.76 10.51 5.31
C CYS A 69 -7.25 10.13 5.29
N LYS A 70 -8.10 10.99 4.68
CA LYS A 70 -9.56 10.85 4.78
C LYS A 70 -10.14 9.61 4.09
N PHE A 71 -9.42 9.03 3.15
CA PHE A 71 -9.82 7.81 2.45
C PHE A 71 -9.39 6.53 3.18
N CYS A 72 -8.48 6.64 4.16
CA CYS A 72 -7.87 5.51 4.83
C CYS A 72 -8.67 5.10 6.09
N ASN A 73 -8.77 3.79 6.33
CA ASN A 73 -9.44 3.25 7.52
C ASN A 73 -8.43 2.77 8.59
N THR A 74 -7.13 2.95 8.36
CA THR A 74 -6.11 2.62 9.36
C THR A 74 -6.24 3.54 10.57
N GLN A 75 -6.09 2.99 11.76
CA GLN A 75 -6.18 3.76 12.99
C GLN A 75 -5.11 4.86 13.02
N THR A 76 -5.53 6.08 13.32
CA THR A 76 -4.61 7.21 13.50
C THR A 76 -4.30 7.43 14.98
N GLY A 77 -3.05 7.68 15.29
CA GLY A 77 -2.66 7.93 16.68
C GLY A 77 -1.14 7.93 16.89
N ARG A 78 -0.75 7.62 18.12
CA ARG A 78 0.65 7.45 18.49
C ARG A 78 1.02 5.97 18.38
N PRO A 79 1.88 5.58 17.44
CA PRO A 79 2.28 4.19 17.27
C PRO A 79 3.08 3.66 18.47
N LEU A 80 3.05 2.34 18.62
CA LEU A 80 3.97 1.64 19.54
C LEU A 80 5.40 1.61 18.94
N PRO A 81 6.43 1.30 19.74
CA PRO A 81 7.77 1.03 19.20
C PRO A 81 7.73 -0.02 18.11
N LEU A 82 8.65 0.06 17.15
CA LEU A 82 8.80 -0.96 16.11
C LEU A 82 9.14 -2.31 16.74
N ASP A 83 8.53 -3.37 16.23
CA ASP A 83 8.91 -4.74 16.58
C ASP A 83 10.18 -5.11 15.79
N PRO A 84 11.31 -5.39 16.45
CA PRO A 84 12.55 -5.76 15.77
C PRO A 84 12.46 -7.10 15.02
N ASP A 85 11.53 -7.97 15.40
CA ASP A 85 11.35 -9.30 14.81
C ASP A 85 10.33 -9.28 13.63
N GLU A 86 9.57 -8.20 13.45
CA GLU A 86 8.58 -8.06 12.34
C GLU A 86 9.18 -8.36 10.96
N PRO A 87 10.40 -7.88 10.59
CA PRO A 87 11.02 -8.21 9.30
C PRO A 87 11.20 -9.72 9.06
N ALA A 88 11.62 -10.47 10.08
CA ALA A 88 11.78 -11.91 10.01
C ALA A 88 10.42 -12.62 9.89
N HIS A 89 9.44 -12.23 10.69
CA HIS A 89 8.09 -12.80 10.67
C HIS A 89 7.39 -12.59 9.32
N VAL A 90 7.57 -11.42 8.69
CA VAL A 90 7.05 -11.16 7.33
C VAL A 90 7.71 -12.10 6.32
N ALA A 91 9.04 -12.23 6.35
CA ALA A 91 9.76 -13.09 5.43
C ALA A 91 9.38 -14.60 5.58
N GLU A 92 9.23 -15.08 6.81
CA GLU A 92 8.77 -16.43 7.13
C GLU A 92 7.34 -16.67 6.64
N SER A 93 6.44 -15.70 6.81
CA SER A 93 5.06 -15.82 6.36
C SER A 93 4.95 -15.89 4.84
N ILE A 94 5.76 -15.12 4.11
CA ILE A 94 5.87 -15.20 2.65
C ILE A 94 6.33 -16.61 2.22
N ALA A 95 7.32 -17.18 2.92
CA ALA A 95 7.81 -18.54 2.66
C ALA A 95 6.72 -19.59 2.92
N LEU A 96 6.02 -19.51 4.07
CA LEU A 96 4.95 -20.45 4.44
C LEU A 96 3.79 -20.38 3.44
N MET A 97 3.43 -19.19 2.97
CA MET A 97 2.38 -18.97 1.97
C MET A 97 2.85 -19.33 0.55
N LYS A 98 4.13 -19.57 0.32
CA LYS A 98 4.74 -19.88 -0.99
C LYS A 98 4.36 -18.83 -2.05
N LEU A 99 4.50 -17.56 -1.70
CA LEU A 99 4.13 -16.47 -2.60
C LEU A 99 5.19 -16.33 -3.71
N SER A 100 4.74 -16.24 -4.95
CA SER A 100 5.60 -15.83 -6.08
C SER A 100 5.75 -14.33 -6.19
N HIS A 101 4.81 -13.57 -5.60
CA HIS A 101 4.79 -12.11 -5.55
C HIS A 101 4.26 -11.65 -4.20
N ALA A 102 5.03 -10.84 -3.48
CA ALA A 102 4.68 -10.30 -2.18
C ALA A 102 4.55 -8.78 -2.26
N VAL A 103 3.44 -8.24 -1.75
CA VAL A 103 3.23 -6.81 -1.64
C VAL A 103 3.33 -6.40 -0.18
N ILE A 104 4.20 -5.43 0.10
CA ILE A 104 4.43 -4.88 1.44
C ILE A 104 4.01 -3.41 1.43
N THR A 105 3.29 -2.98 2.45
CA THR A 105 3.00 -1.57 2.72
C THR A 105 3.31 -1.27 4.18
N SER A 106 3.16 -0.02 4.62
CA SER A 106 3.31 0.36 6.02
C SER A 106 2.28 1.39 6.44
N VAL A 107 2.18 1.60 7.75
CA VAL A 107 1.70 2.87 8.30
C VAL A 107 2.79 3.94 8.15
N ASP A 108 2.43 5.23 8.17
CA ASP A 108 3.40 6.32 8.28
C ASP A 108 3.94 6.41 9.72
N ARG A 109 5.24 6.63 9.83
CA ARG A 109 5.98 6.72 11.10
C ARG A 109 6.73 8.06 11.21
N ASP A 110 6.00 9.17 11.04
CA ASP A 110 6.57 10.53 11.19
C ASP A 110 7.11 10.80 12.61
N ASP A 111 6.83 9.92 13.56
CA ASP A 111 7.34 9.92 14.94
C ASP A 111 8.79 9.44 15.05
N LEU A 112 9.32 8.75 14.03
CA LEU A 112 10.69 8.24 14.02
C LEU A 112 11.64 9.19 13.28
N PRO A 113 12.91 9.31 13.71
CA PRO A 113 13.89 10.19 13.07
C PRO A 113 14.16 9.86 11.60
N ASP A 114 14.10 8.59 11.24
CA ASP A 114 14.28 8.05 9.89
C ASP A 114 12.97 7.69 9.19
N LEU A 115 11.83 8.08 9.77
CA LEU A 115 10.49 7.80 9.25
C LEU A 115 10.24 6.30 8.96
N GLY A 116 11.02 5.41 9.61
CA GLY A 116 10.95 3.97 9.44
C GLY A 116 11.74 3.40 8.24
N ALA A 117 12.59 4.19 7.58
CA ALA A 117 13.33 3.75 6.39
C ALA A 117 14.28 2.57 6.66
N ALA A 118 14.93 2.52 7.81
CA ALA A 118 15.80 1.40 8.20
C ALA A 118 15.00 0.11 8.35
N HIS A 119 13.82 0.18 8.95
CA HIS A 119 12.91 -0.95 9.12
C HIS A 119 12.42 -1.49 7.78
N TRP A 120 12.07 -0.60 6.85
CA TRP A 120 11.75 -0.94 5.46
C TRP A 120 12.89 -1.70 4.78
N ALA A 121 14.10 -1.15 4.85
CA ALA A 121 15.27 -1.77 4.22
C ALA A 121 15.60 -3.13 4.83
N GLN A 122 15.43 -3.31 6.15
CA GLN A 122 15.62 -4.58 6.82
C GLN A 122 14.58 -5.61 6.36
N THR A 123 13.30 -5.23 6.32
CA THR A 123 12.21 -6.11 5.87
C THR A 123 12.46 -6.63 4.45
N ILE A 124 12.83 -5.76 3.52
CA ILE A 124 13.14 -6.15 2.14
C ILE A 124 14.31 -7.14 2.09
N ARG A 125 15.40 -6.88 2.85
CA ARG A 125 16.56 -7.78 2.88
C ARG A 125 16.20 -9.17 3.43
N GLU A 126 15.40 -9.25 4.51
CA GLU A 126 14.96 -10.52 5.08
C GLU A 126 14.06 -11.29 4.12
N ILE A 127 13.14 -10.60 3.41
CA ILE A 127 12.31 -11.22 2.39
C ILE A 127 13.20 -11.83 1.29
N LYS A 128 14.14 -11.06 0.74
CA LYS A 128 15.02 -11.53 -0.34
C LYS A 128 15.95 -12.65 0.11
N ARG A 129 16.42 -12.62 1.36
CA ARG A 129 17.29 -13.66 1.93
C ARG A 129 16.56 -14.99 2.05
N LEU A 130 15.31 -14.99 2.52
CA LEU A 130 14.54 -16.20 2.78
C LEU A 130 13.76 -16.68 1.55
N ASN A 131 13.36 -15.76 0.67
CA ASN A 131 12.50 -16.00 -0.49
C ASN A 131 13.13 -15.43 -1.78
N PRO A 132 14.28 -15.94 -2.24
CA PRO A 132 15.03 -15.34 -3.36
C PRO A 132 14.28 -15.34 -4.69
N GLU A 133 13.31 -16.25 -4.88
CA GLU A 133 12.49 -16.36 -6.09
C GLU A 133 11.20 -15.52 -6.03
N THR A 134 10.90 -14.90 -4.87
CA THR A 134 9.69 -14.11 -4.71
C THR A 134 9.94 -12.68 -5.20
N THR A 135 9.14 -12.22 -6.15
CA THR A 135 9.12 -10.80 -6.54
C THR A 135 8.57 -9.95 -5.39
N THR A 136 9.32 -8.95 -4.98
CA THR A 136 8.94 -8.06 -3.88
C THR A 136 8.50 -6.70 -4.43
N GLU A 137 7.24 -6.33 -4.19
CA GLU A 137 6.70 -5.00 -4.41
C GLU A 137 6.54 -4.30 -3.05
N VAL A 138 7.02 -3.06 -2.95
CA VAL A 138 6.91 -2.26 -1.74
C VAL A 138 6.15 -0.96 -2.01
N LEU A 139 5.08 -0.70 -1.27
CA LEU A 139 4.32 0.54 -1.31
C LEU A 139 4.77 1.43 -0.15
N ILE A 140 5.68 2.34 -0.43
CA ILE A 140 6.37 3.17 0.56
C ILE A 140 5.65 4.50 0.83
N PRO A 141 5.81 5.10 2.03
CA PRO A 141 5.43 6.49 2.29
C PRO A 141 6.29 7.46 1.50
N ASP A 142 5.96 8.76 1.56
CA ASP A 142 6.75 9.79 0.88
C ASP A 142 8.09 10.13 1.57
N PHE A 143 8.33 9.60 2.76
CA PHE A 143 9.47 9.94 3.62
C PHE A 143 9.74 11.45 3.68
N GLN A 144 8.68 12.27 3.57
CA GLN A 144 8.73 13.74 3.52
C GLN A 144 9.69 14.28 2.42
N GLY A 145 9.88 13.51 1.34
CA GLY A 145 10.79 13.83 0.24
C GLY A 145 12.27 13.72 0.58
N ARG A 146 12.64 13.12 1.72
CA ARG A 146 14.03 12.98 2.15
C ARG A 146 14.74 11.91 1.32
N LYS A 147 15.55 12.38 0.38
CA LYS A 147 16.26 11.53 -0.60
C LYS A 147 17.03 10.38 0.05
N GLU A 148 17.76 10.68 1.11
CA GLU A 148 18.60 9.72 1.83
C GLU A 148 17.82 8.58 2.47
N LEU A 149 16.51 8.77 2.77
CA LEU A 149 15.66 7.72 3.30
C LEU A 149 15.09 6.83 2.19
N ILE A 150 14.68 7.44 1.08
CA ILE A 150 14.24 6.71 -0.12
C ILE A 150 15.40 5.87 -0.67
N ASP A 151 16.64 6.40 -0.69
CA ASP A 151 17.82 5.67 -1.10
C ASP A 151 18.11 4.42 -0.24
N GLN A 152 17.72 4.39 1.04
CA GLN A 152 17.86 3.20 1.88
C GLN A 152 16.97 2.05 1.38
N VAL A 153 15.73 2.37 0.97
CA VAL A 153 14.80 1.39 0.39
C VAL A 153 15.30 0.93 -0.98
N ILE A 154 15.73 1.86 -1.82
CA ILE A 154 16.30 1.58 -3.15
C ILE A 154 17.49 0.61 -3.03
N LYS A 155 18.41 0.86 -2.09
CA LYS A 155 19.59 0.01 -1.85
C LYS A 155 19.26 -1.39 -1.32
N ALA A 156 18.05 -1.61 -0.78
CA ALA A 156 17.57 -2.94 -0.42
C ALA A 156 17.10 -3.75 -1.65
N CYS A 157 17.01 -3.11 -2.82
CA CYS A 157 16.78 -3.70 -4.15
C CYS A 157 15.50 -4.54 -4.27
N PRO A 158 14.30 -4.04 -3.93
CA PRO A 158 13.07 -4.69 -4.31
C PRO A 158 12.87 -4.58 -5.83
N GLU A 159 12.05 -5.44 -6.43
CA GLU A 159 11.80 -5.43 -7.87
C GLU A 159 10.88 -4.28 -8.30
N ILE A 160 9.94 -3.89 -7.42
CA ILE A 160 9.00 -2.80 -7.68
C ILE A 160 8.94 -1.91 -6.44
N ILE A 161 9.06 -0.60 -6.63
CA ILE A 161 8.76 0.38 -5.59
C ILE A 161 7.56 1.21 -6.04
N SER A 162 6.51 1.17 -5.24
CA SER A 162 5.28 1.94 -5.41
C SER A 162 5.25 3.13 -4.45
N HIS A 163 4.81 4.28 -4.94
CA HIS A 163 4.34 5.38 -4.12
C HIS A 163 3.07 5.96 -4.73
N ASN A 164 1.97 5.92 -4.01
CA ASN A 164 0.68 6.32 -4.55
C ASN A 164 0.49 7.84 -4.58
N MET A 165 -0.03 8.37 -5.69
CA MET A 165 -0.54 9.73 -5.79
C MET A 165 -1.89 9.89 -5.08
N GLU A 166 -2.64 8.79 -4.94
CA GLU A 166 -3.96 8.64 -4.34
C GLU A 166 -5.08 9.34 -5.10
N THR A 167 -4.87 10.58 -5.55
CA THR A 167 -5.83 11.36 -6.31
C THR A 167 -5.15 12.49 -7.09
N VAL A 168 -5.95 13.25 -7.85
CA VAL A 168 -5.50 14.38 -8.67
C VAL A 168 -5.02 15.58 -7.82
N LYS A 169 -4.22 16.44 -8.43
CA LYS A 169 -3.55 17.59 -7.78
C LYS A 169 -4.49 18.48 -6.97
N ARG A 170 -5.65 18.84 -7.53
CA ARG A 170 -6.65 19.73 -6.87
C ARG A 170 -7.25 19.10 -5.61
N ILE A 171 -7.47 17.77 -5.62
CA ILE A 171 -8.14 17.06 -4.52
C ILE A 171 -7.13 16.62 -3.45
N SER A 172 -5.88 16.37 -3.82
CA SER A 172 -4.84 15.86 -2.94
C SER A 172 -4.77 16.58 -1.58
N PRO A 173 -4.72 17.93 -1.49
CA PRO A 173 -4.67 18.62 -0.19
C PRO A 173 -5.94 18.47 0.66
N GLN A 174 -7.04 18.03 0.08
CA GLN A 174 -8.31 17.86 0.77
C GLN A 174 -8.43 16.49 1.46
N VAL A 175 -7.76 15.47 0.93
CA VAL A 175 -7.90 14.07 1.36
C VAL A 175 -6.64 13.49 1.96
N ARG A 176 -5.46 14.00 1.62
CA ARG A 176 -4.17 13.59 2.18
C ARG A 176 -3.76 14.54 3.33
N SER A 177 -3.51 14.01 4.51
CA SER A 177 -3.30 14.83 5.72
C SER A 177 -1.97 15.60 5.74
N ALA A 178 -0.90 15.00 5.20
CA ALA A 178 0.46 15.56 5.25
C ALA A 178 1.21 15.47 3.91
N ALA A 179 0.82 14.53 3.04
CA ALA A 179 1.52 14.30 1.79
C ALA A 179 1.23 15.39 0.75
N ASN A 180 2.26 15.80 0.03
CA ASN A 180 2.19 16.82 -1.01
C ASN A 180 2.29 16.18 -2.40
N TYR A 181 1.49 16.69 -3.37
CA TYR A 181 1.45 16.17 -4.73
C TYR A 181 2.82 16.20 -5.43
N HIS A 182 3.52 17.32 -5.35
CA HIS A 182 4.83 17.49 -5.98
C HIS A 182 5.92 16.64 -5.28
N THR A 183 5.87 16.53 -3.95
CA THR A 183 6.76 15.63 -3.21
C THR A 183 6.55 14.19 -3.65
N SER A 184 5.30 13.76 -3.85
CA SER A 184 4.99 12.41 -4.32
C SER A 184 5.54 12.14 -5.73
N LEU A 185 5.45 13.11 -6.65
CA LEU A 185 6.07 13.00 -7.97
C LEU A 185 7.59 12.90 -7.87
N GLU A 186 8.23 13.65 -6.98
CA GLU A 186 9.69 13.61 -6.79
C GLU A 186 10.15 12.26 -6.22
N VAL A 187 9.39 11.67 -5.28
CA VAL A 187 9.64 10.31 -4.80
C VAL A 187 9.61 9.31 -5.96
N ILE A 188 8.59 9.37 -6.82
CA ILE A 188 8.45 8.47 -7.97
C ILE A 188 9.61 8.69 -8.95
N ARG A 189 10.01 9.93 -9.20
CA ARG A 189 11.18 10.25 -10.05
C ARG A 189 12.45 9.61 -9.52
N GLN A 190 12.76 9.78 -8.24
CA GLN A 190 13.93 9.20 -7.60
C GLN A 190 13.95 7.66 -7.72
N ILE A 191 12.80 7.01 -7.55
CA ILE A 191 12.67 5.57 -7.77
C ILE A 191 12.98 5.22 -9.23
N ALA A 192 12.39 5.91 -10.19
CA ALA A 192 12.58 5.65 -11.62
C ALA A 192 14.04 5.85 -12.06
N GLU A 193 14.70 6.91 -11.57
CA GLU A 193 16.12 7.21 -11.85
C GLU A 193 17.07 6.15 -11.28
N SER A 194 16.68 5.43 -10.25
CA SER A 194 17.47 4.32 -9.69
C SER A 194 17.49 3.07 -10.58
N GLY A 195 16.63 2.99 -11.61
CA GLY A 195 16.45 1.82 -12.47
C GLY A 195 15.48 0.78 -11.93
N ILE A 196 14.96 0.93 -10.71
CA ILE A 196 13.90 0.07 -10.16
C ILE A 196 12.56 0.43 -10.83
N THR A 197 11.69 -0.55 -11.00
CA THR A 197 10.37 -0.32 -11.57
C THR A 197 9.54 0.58 -10.65
N ALA A 198 9.31 1.82 -11.07
CA ALA A 198 8.45 2.77 -10.36
C ALA A 198 6.98 2.52 -10.68
N LYS A 199 6.17 2.41 -9.63
CA LYS A 199 4.71 2.22 -9.72
C LYS A 199 3.98 3.27 -8.92
N SER A 200 2.76 3.62 -9.34
CA SER A 200 1.85 4.50 -8.61
C SER A 200 0.42 3.98 -8.64
N GLY A 201 -0.43 4.56 -7.81
CA GLY A 201 -1.84 4.25 -7.76
C GLY A 201 -2.68 5.49 -7.46
N ILE A 202 -3.89 5.49 -8.00
CA ILE A 202 -4.94 6.48 -7.71
C ILE A 202 -6.28 5.81 -7.48
N MET A 203 -7.13 6.49 -6.74
CA MET A 203 -8.54 6.16 -6.60
C MET A 203 -9.37 7.20 -7.36
N VAL A 204 -10.35 6.74 -8.14
CA VAL A 204 -11.35 7.59 -8.81
C VAL A 204 -12.68 7.54 -8.07
N GLY A 205 -13.44 8.63 -8.11
CA GLY A 205 -14.71 8.80 -7.40
C GLY A 205 -14.63 9.74 -6.19
N LEU A 206 -13.54 10.53 -6.09
CA LEU A 206 -13.36 11.58 -5.07
C LEU A 206 -13.77 12.98 -5.57
N GLY A 207 -14.26 13.10 -6.82
CA GLY A 207 -14.71 14.36 -7.43
C GLY A 207 -13.73 14.93 -8.45
N GLU A 208 -12.81 14.11 -8.94
CA GLU A 208 -11.92 14.41 -10.07
C GLU A 208 -12.69 14.42 -11.40
N THR A 209 -12.16 15.15 -12.37
CA THR A 209 -12.61 15.09 -13.76
C THR A 209 -11.72 14.16 -14.59
N PRO A 210 -12.19 13.64 -15.74
CA PRO A 210 -11.34 12.85 -16.64
C PRO A 210 -10.07 13.60 -17.07
N ALA A 211 -10.16 14.88 -17.39
CA ALA A 211 -9.02 15.71 -17.79
C ALA A 211 -7.96 15.83 -16.68
N GLU A 212 -8.37 15.92 -15.41
CA GLU A 212 -7.42 15.95 -14.28
C GLU A 212 -6.74 14.60 -14.08
N VAL A 213 -7.40 13.48 -14.40
CA VAL A 213 -6.78 12.14 -14.37
C VAL A 213 -5.78 12.00 -15.50
N GLU A 214 -6.08 12.51 -16.71
CA GLU A 214 -5.16 12.53 -17.85
C GLU A 214 -3.92 13.39 -17.53
N GLU A 215 -4.09 14.60 -16.96
CA GLU A 215 -2.97 15.45 -16.49
C GLU A 215 -2.08 14.70 -15.48
N LEU A 216 -2.67 13.99 -14.52
CA LEU A 216 -1.92 13.19 -13.57
C LEU A 216 -1.15 12.06 -14.24
N MET A 217 -1.72 11.40 -15.26
CA MET A 217 -1.01 10.36 -16.03
C MET A 217 0.18 10.95 -16.79
N ASP A 218 0.04 12.14 -17.38
CA ASP A 218 1.15 12.85 -18.04
C ASP A 218 2.25 13.23 -17.05
N ASP A 219 1.87 13.73 -15.86
CA ASP A 219 2.81 14.01 -14.78
C ASP A 219 3.59 12.76 -14.36
N LEU A 220 2.92 11.62 -14.22
CA LEU A 220 3.54 10.33 -13.88
C LEU A 220 4.50 9.83 -14.99
N ILE A 221 4.11 9.97 -16.25
CA ILE A 221 4.98 9.64 -17.39
C ILE A 221 6.23 10.51 -17.36
N SER A 222 6.08 11.81 -17.11
CA SER A 222 7.19 12.77 -17.08
C SER A 222 8.27 12.47 -16.03
N VAL A 223 7.89 11.79 -14.95
CA VAL A 223 8.81 11.35 -13.88
C VAL A 223 9.26 9.89 -14.00
N GLY A 224 8.92 9.20 -15.10
CA GLY A 224 9.40 7.85 -15.40
C GLY A 224 8.62 6.72 -14.70
N CYS A 225 7.41 6.98 -14.19
CA CYS A 225 6.52 5.94 -13.69
C CYS A 225 6.20 4.91 -14.79
N LYS A 226 6.29 3.62 -14.48
CA LYS A 226 6.09 2.53 -15.44
C LYS A 226 4.74 1.84 -15.30
N ILE A 227 4.17 1.84 -14.10
CA ILE A 227 2.93 1.14 -13.79
C ILE A 227 2.00 2.09 -13.03
N LEU A 228 0.78 2.25 -13.51
CA LEU A 228 -0.28 2.96 -12.80
C LEU A 228 -1.47 2.03 -12.55
N THR A 229 -1.90 1.97 -11.29
CA THR A 229 -3.15 1.30 -10.92
C THR A 229 -4.23 2.36 -10.69
N ILE A 230 -5.37 2.19 -11.35
CA ILE A 230 -6.56 3.03 -11.15
C ILE A 230 -7.65 2.19 -10.51
N GLY A 231 -8.02 2.53 -9.28
CA GLY A 231 -9.05 1.85 -8.50
C GLY A 231 -10.28 2.72 -8.27
N GLN A 232 -11.43 2.10 -8.02
CA GLN A 232 -12.63 2.81 -7.57
C GLN A 232 -12.52 3.09 -6.07
N TYR A 233 -12.71 4.36 -5.66
CA TYR A 233 -12.86 4.68 -4.24
C TYR A 233 -14.11 4.02 -3.67
N LEU A 234 -13.94 3.23 -2.63
CA LEU A 234 -15.03 2.63 -1.87
C LEU A 234 -14.89 3.09 -0.42
N GLN A 235 -15.80 3.95 0.01
CA GLN A 235 -15.78 4.51 1.36
C GLN A 235 -15.83 3.39 2.41
N PRO A 236 -14.81 3.23 3.27
CA PRO A 236 -14.73 2.10 4.20
C PRO A 236 -15.68 2.24 5.39
N THR A 237 -16.06 3.48 5.75
CA THR A 237 -16.97 3.80 6.87
C THR A 237 -17.90 4.93 6.48
N HIS A 238 -18.99 5.12 7.25
CA HIS A 238 -19.94 6.24 7.05
C HIS A 238 -19.49 7.57 7.71
N LYS A 239 -18.25 7.67 8.13
CA LYS A 239 -17.71 8.88 8.79
C LYS A 239 -16.96 9.75 7.80
#